data_540686d19dc6254c888c24673802959f
#
_entry.id   540686d19dc6254c888c24673802959f
#
_cell.length_a   1.000
_cell.length_b   1.000
_cell.length_c   1.000
_cell.angle_alpha   90.00
_cell.angle_beta   90.00
_cell.angle_gamma   90.00
#
_symmetry.space_group_name_H-M   'P 1'
#
loop_
_entity.id
_entity.type
_entity.pdbx_description
1 polymer ?
#
loop_
_entity_poly.entity_id
_entity_poly.type
_entity_poly.pdbx_seq_one_letter_code
_entity_poly.pdbx_strand_id
1 'polypeptide(L)'
;MKKIYILLYAVFVALQLSAQDHVAQIREKLMSRDSTSVIVVAHRGDWRNFPENSLEAIDNAIKMGVDIVELDVKKTKDGELILMHDRTLDRTTTGKGLVSENTLSDIRKLNLRNGCNIRTIHKVPTLEEALLHAKGKIMINLDQADLYFDQIYELMKKTGTTKQIIMKGRRPVAEVKKQFGDYLEDVIYMPIVDLDASGAEKHIEAFIKDMSPVAFELLFVKDTNLLPKKLATT
;
A
#
# COMPACT_ATOMS: atom_id res chain seq x y z
N MET A 1 24.35 -24.56 26.64
CA MET A 1 22.98 -24.16 26.21
C MET A 1 22.73 -22.67 26.36
N LYS A 2 22.90 -22.02 27.53
CA LYS A 2 22.64 -20.57 27.70
C LYS A 2 23.36 -19.65 26.70
N LYS A 3 24.64 -19.93 26.35
CA LYS A 3 25.40 -19.13 25.37
C LYS A 3 24.83 -19.19 23.95
N ILE A 4 24.25 -20.33 23.54
CA ILE A 4 23.63 -20.50 22.23
C ILE A 4 22.34 -19.68 22.14
N TYR A 5 21.51 -19.67 23.20
CA TYR A 5 20.30 -18.86 23.24
C TYR A 5 20.59 -17.36 23.22
N ILE A 6 21.66 -16.91 23.90
CA ILE A 6 22.09 -15.50 23.87
C ILE A 6 22.55 -15.12 22.46
N LEU A 7 23.31 -15.98 21.78
CA LEU A 7 23.76 -15.73 20.42
C LEU A 7 22.58 -15.68 19.43
N LEU A 8 21.65 -16.62 19.53
CA LEU A 8 20.44 -16.65 18.70
C LEU A 8 19.55 -15.43 18.92
N TYR A 9 19.40 -15.02 20.19
CA TYR A 9 18.67 -13.79 20.54
C TYR A 9 19.36 -12.53 19.98
N ALA A 10 20.70 -12.42 20.13
CA ALA A 10 21.46 -11.30 19.59
C ALA A 10 21.38 -11.21 18.05
N VAL A 11 21.44 -12.36 17.35
CA VAL A 11 21.26 -12.43 15.89
C VAL A 11 19.85 -12.03 15.50
N PHE A 12 18.82 -12.47 16.22
CA PHE A 12 17.44 -12.10 15.99
C PHE A 12 17.20 -10.59 16.17
N VAL A 13 17.74 -10.02 17.25
CA VAL A 13 17.67 -8.56 17.48
C VAL A 13 18.40 -7.77 16.42
N ALA A 14 19.61 -8.21 16.00
CA ALA A 14 20.37 -7.56 14.94
C ALA A 14 19.63 -7.61 13.59
N LEU A 15 18.97 -8.73 13.25
CA LEU A 15 18.15 -8.84 12.05
C LEU A 15 16.91 -7.93 12.09
N GLN A 16 16.28 -7.78 13.24
CA GLN A 16 15.16 -6.83 13.40
C GLN A 16 15.61 -5.37 13.27
N LEU A 17 16.76 -5.02 13.86
CA LEU A 17 17.33 -3.67 13.73
C LEU A 17 17.68 -3.35 12.27
N SER A 18 18.31 -4.28 11.54
CA SER A 18 18.67 -4.07 10.13
C SER A 18 17.45 -3.94 9.22
N ALA A 19 16.38 -4.68 9.50
CA ALA A 19 15.12 -4.59 8.75
C ALA A 19 14.39 -3.25 9.00
N GLN A 20 14.41 -2.76 10.23
CA GLN A 20 13.85 -1.46 10.59
C GLN A 20 14.64 -0.31 9.96
N ASP A 21 15.98 -0.47 9.84
CA ASP A 21 16.85 0.46 9.13
C ASP A 21 16.50 0.55 7.63
N HIS A 22 16.17 -0.58 6.97
CA HIS A 22 15.85 -0.58 5.55
C HIS A 22 14.59 0.24 5.22
N VAL A 23 13.51 0.01 5.96
CA VAL A 23 12.26 0.81 5.80
C VAL A 23 12.51 2.28 6.14
N ALA A 24 13.32 2.55 7.18
CA ALA A 24 13.68 3.93 7.55
C ALA A 24 14.44 4.64 6.42
N GLN A 25 15.38 3.94 5.77
CA GLN A 25 16.13 4.47 4.62
C GLN A 25 15.22 4.77 3.42
N ILE A 26 14.28 3.87 3.08
CA ILE A 26 13.30 4.12 2.02
C ILE A 26 12.42 5.33 2.37
N ARG A 27 11.94 5.39 3.63
CA ARG A 27 11.14 6.52 4.10
C ARG A 27 11.93 7.83 4.05
N GLU A 28 13.19 7.86 4.48
CA GLU A 28 14.06 9.02 4.40
C GLU A 28 14.26 9.46 2.95
N LYS A 29 14.55 8.53 2.05
CA LYS A 29 14.68 8.77 0.62
C LYS A 29 13.39 9.40 0.04
N LEU A 30 12.22 8.88 0.42
CA LEU A 30 10.92 9.43 0.02
C LEU A 30 10.68 10.84 0.57
N MET A 31 11.03 11.07 1.84
CA MET A 31 10.82 12.36 2.53
C MET A 31 11.82 13.44 2.14
N SER A 32 13.01 13.07 1.66
CA SER A 32 14.08 14.01 1.31
C SER A 32 13.74 14.88 0.09
N ARG A 33 12.78 14.46 -0.73
CA ARG A 33 12.42 15.14 -2.00
C ARG A 33 13.62 15.31 -2.93
N ASP A 34 14.61 14.41 -2.82
CA ASP A 34 15.80 14.42 -3.67
C ASP A 34 15.41 14.02 -5.10
N SER A 35 15.50 14.98 -6.03
CA SER A 35 15.18 14.78 -7.45
C SER A 35 16.14 13.83 -8.17
N THR A 36 17.26 13.48 -7.56
CA THR A 36 18.24 12.52 -8.12
C THR A 36 17.92 11.07 -7.76
N SER A 37 17.05 10.86 -6.79
CA SER A 37 16.65 9.56 -6.30
C SER A 37 15.38 9.06 -7.01
N VAL A 38 15.37 7.80 -7.42
CA VAL A 38 14.19 7.12 -7.99
C VAL A 38 13.63 6.16 -6.96
N ILE A 39 12.34 6.27 -6.65
CA ILE A 39 11.59 5.32 -5.85
C ILE A 39 10.90 4.34 -6.80
N VAL A 40 11.13 3.05 -6.60
CA VAL A 40 10.54 1.98 -7.41
C VAL A 40 9.34 1.39 -6.68
N VAL A 41 8.17 1.38 -7.35
CA VAL A 41 6.91 0.85 -6.80
C VAL A 41 6.47 -0.37 -7.58
N ALA A 42 6.25 -1.49 -6.90
CA ALA A 42 5.66 -2.69 -7.49
C ALA A 42 4.13 -2.65 -7.35
N HIS A 43 3.42 -2.40 -8.45
CA HIS A 43 1.97 -2.36 -8.51
C HIS A 43 1.37 -3.75 -8.26
N ARG A 44 0.62 -3.91 -7.17
CA ARG A 44 0.04 -5.18 -6.66
C ARG A 44 1.09 -6.27 -6.38
N GLY A 45 2.32 -5.88 -6.07
CA GLY A 45 3.46 -6.77 -5.96
C GLY A 45 4.01 -7.25 -7.30
N ASP A 46 4.74 -8.36 -7.31
CA ASP A 46 5.21 -8.99 -8.56
C ASP A 46 4.10 -9.87 -9.18
N TRP A 47 3.09 -9.24 -9.74
CA TRP A 47 1.94 -9.92 -10.36
C TRP A 47 2.27 -10.71 -11.63
N ARG A 48 3.47 -10.56 -12.19
CA ARG A 48 3.91 -11.30 -13.37
C ARG A 48 4.27 -12.75 -13.05
N ASN A 49 4.91 -12.96 -11.91
CA ASN A 49 5.36 -14.28 -11.47
C ASN A 49 4.40 -14.93 -10.46
N PHE A 50 3.65 -14.11 -9.70
CA PHE A 50 2.72 -14.55 -8.67
C PHE A 50 1.34 -13.91 -8.86
N PRO A 51 0.28 -14.41 -8.21
CA PRO A 51 -1.00 -13.70 -8.21
C PRO A 51 -0.86 -12.29 -7.64
N GLU A 52 -1.50 -11.30 -8.27
CA GLU A 52 -1.56 -9.93 -7.74
C GLU A 52 -2.13 -9.91 -6.31
N ASN A 53 -1.68 -8.98 -5.48
CA ASN A 53 -2.16 -8.83 -4.10
C ASN A 53 -1.99 -10.10 -3.23
N SER A 54 -0.97 -10.93 -3.51
CA SER A 54 -0.64 -12.12 -2.70
C SER A 54 0.61 -11.88 -1.84
N LEU A 55 0.79 -12.68 -0.79
CA LEU A 55 2.00 -12.62 0.05
C LEU A 55 3.24 -12.96 -0.76
N GLU A 56 3.12 -13.89 -1.70
CA GLU A 56 4.21 -14.31 -2.58
C GLU A 56 4.63 -13.21 -3.56
N ALA A 57 3.67 -12.41 -4.07
CA ALA A 57 3.96 -11.24 -4.88
C ALA A 57 4.69 -10.14 -4.08
N ILE A 58 4.36 -9.99 -2.79
CA ILE A 58 5.08 -9.11 -1.85
C ILE A 58 6.49 -9.63 -1.63
N ASP A 59 6.67 -10.92 -1.34
CA ASP A 59 7.98 -11.54 -1.13
C ASP A 59 8.91 -11.35 -2.32
N ASN A 60 8.38 -11.52 -3.52
CA ASN A 60 9.20 -11.38 -4.71
C ASN A 60 9.56 -9.91 -4.99
N ALA A 61 8.67 -8.96 -4.72
CA ALA A 61 8.98 -7.54 -4.77
C ALA A 61 10.12 -7.19 -3.79
N ILE A 62 10.08 -7.73 -2.57
CA ILE A 62 11.17 -7.58 -1.58
C ILE A 62 12.49 -8.15 -2.12
N LYS A 63 12.48 -9.36 -2.68
CA LYS A 63 13.68 -10.02 -3.25
C LYS A 63 14.26 -9.24 -4.43
N MET A 64 13.42 -8.56 -5.20
CA MET A 64 13.86 -7.70 -6.31
C MET A 64 14.46 -6.37 -5.86
N GLY A 65 14.41 -6.05 -4.57
CA GLY A 65 14.92 -4.79 -4.01
C GLY A 65 14.05 -3.58 -4.35
N VAL A 66 12.75 -3.77 -4.52
CA VAL A 66 11.79 -2.70 -4.76
C VAL A 66 11.59 -1.89 -3.47
N ASP A 67 11.49 -0.57 -3.58
CA ASP A 67 11.34 0.33 -2.42
C ASP A 67 9.93 0.22 -1.81
N ILE A 68 8.89 0.17 -2.62
CA ILE A 68 7.49 0.21 -2.19
C ILE A 68 6.69 -0.88 -2.91
N VAL A 69 5.85 -1.60 -2.19
CA VAL A 69 4.79 -2.42 -2.80
C VAL A 69 3.45 -1.70 -2.71
N GLU A 70 2.76 -1.58 -3.81
CA GLU A 70 1.39 -1.07 -3.83
C GLU A 70 0.41 -2.23 -3.72
N LEU A 71 -0.66 -2.06 -2.92
CA LEU A 71 -1.64 -3.09 -2.60
C LEU A 71 -3.03 -2.48 -2.49
N ASP A 72 -4.04 -3.23 -2.94
CA ASP A 72 -5.44 -2.82 -2.93
C ASP A 72 -6.19 -3.43 -1.75
N VAL A 73 -7.07 -2.65 -1.10
CA VAL A 73 -7.84 -3.08 0.06
C VAL A 73 -9.33 -3.18 -0.26
N LYS A 74 -9.96 -4.25 0.18
CA LYS A 74 -11.42 -4.44 0.17
C LYS A 74 -11.89 -4.97 1.52
N LYS A 75 -13.19 -4.74 1.82
CA LYS A 75 -13.83 -5.22 3.04
C LYS A 75 -14.80 -6.35 2.71
N THR A 76 -14.70 -7.45 3.46
CA THR A 76 -15.58 -8.61 3.38
C THR A 76 -16.94 -8.32 4.06
N LYS A 77 -17.89 -9.25 3.91
CA LYS A 77 -19.22 -9.19 4.56
C LYS A 77 -19.13 -9.11 6.08
N ASP A 78 -18.20 -9.83 6.67
CA ASP A 78 -17.97 -9.88 8.12
C ASP A 78 -16.98 -8.80 8.63
N GLY A 79 -16.63 -7.82 7.76
CA GLY A 79 -15.89 -6.62 8.14
C GLY A 79 -14.37 -6.76 8.10
N GLU A 80 -13.83 -7.90 7.66
CA GLU A 80 -12.39 -8.11 7.54
C GLU A 80 -11.80 -7.38 6.33
N LEU A 81 -10.60 -6.81 6.48
CA LEU A 81 -9.88 -6.21 5.37
C LEU A 81 -8.98 -7.24 4.70
N ILE A 82 -9.15 -7.39 3.39
CA ILE A 82 -8.39 -8.32 2.54
C ILE A 82 -7.68 -7.57 1.42
N LEU A 83 -6.67 -8.19 0.82
CA LEU A 83 -6.03 -7.66 -0.38
C LEU A 83 -6.79 -8.12 -1.63
N MET A 84 -7.39 -7.17 -2.33
CA MET A 84 -8.15 -7.42 -3.57
C MET A 84 -8.34 -6.11 -4.33
N HIS A 85 -8.07 -6.09 -5.65
CA HIS A 85 -8.32 -4.93 -6.48
C HIS A 85 -9.80 -4.78 -6.83
N ASP A 86 -10.39 -5.84 -7.38
CA ASP A 86 -11.75 -5.80 -7.91
C ASP A 86 -12.81 -5.83 -6.80
N ARG A 87 -13.99 -5.34 -7.11
CA ARG A 87 -15.17 -5.46 -6.24
C ARG A 87 -15.69 -6.90 -6.17
N THR A 88 -15.31 -7.74 -7.15
CA THR A 88 -15.72 -9.14 -7.27
C THR A 88 -14.54 -10.09 -7.17
N LEU A 89 -14.84 -11.35 -6.85
CA LEU A 89 -13.87 -12.44 -6.73
C LEU A 89 -13.47 -13.06 -8.08
N ASP A 90 -14.19 -12.73 -9.14
CA ASP A 90 -14.28 -13.48 -10.40
C ASP A 90 -12.96 -13.56 -11.17
N ARG A 91 -12.25 -12.43 -11.28
CA ARG A 91 -11.03 -12.34 -12.11
C ARG A 91 -9.83 -12.98 -11.43
N THR A 92 -9.62 -12.70 -10.16
CA THR A 92 -8.38 -13.05 -9.47
C THR A 92 -8.49 -14.27 -8.57
N THR A 93 -9.69 -14.88 -8.46
CA THR A 93 -9.89 -16.09 -7.65
C THR A 93 -10.65 -17.19 -8.40
N THR A 94 -10.76 -18.35 -7.76
CA THR A 94 -11.61 -19.46 -8.22
C THR A 94 -13.09 -19.29 -7.86
N GLY A 95 -13.44 -18.22 -7.11
CA GLY A 95 -14.80 -17.89 -6.72
C GLY A 95 -15.50 -16.91 -7.66
N LYS A 96 -16.69 -16.49 -7.26
CA LYS A 96 -17.53 -15.51 -7.99
C LYS A 96 -18.31 -14.64 -7.00
N GLY A 97 -18.76 -13.49 -7.49
CA GLY A 97 -19.63 -12.58 -6.76
C GLY A 97 -18.86 -11.49 -6.00
N LEU A 98 -19.61 -10.64 -5.30
CA LEU A 98 -19.07 -9.47 -4.62
C LEU A 98 -18.24 -9.85 -3.38
N VAL A 99 -17.10 -9.23 -3.18
CA VAL A 99 -16.29 -9.38 -1.95
C VAL A 99 -17.14 -9.03 -0.72
N SER A 100 -17.92 -7.96 -0.78
CA SER A 100 -18.78 -7.48 0.32
C SER A 100 -19.94 -8.41 0.69
N GLU A 101 -20.22 -9.42 -0.11
CA GLU A 101 -21.27 -10.42 0.16
C GLU A 101 -20.71 -11.76 0.68
N ASN A 102 -19.40 -11.93 0.67
CA ASN A 102 -18.70 -13.13 1.11
C ASN A 102 -17.96 -12.87 2.42
N THR A 103 -17.99 -13.86 3.34
CA THR A 103 -17.21 -13.82 4.58
C THR A 103 -15.73 -14.13 4.31
N LEU A 104 -14.84 -13.72 5.22
CA LEU A 104 -13.42 -14.12 5.13
C LEU A 104 -13.28 -15.65 5.06
N SER A 105 -14.08 -16.39 5.85
CA SER A 105 -14.08 -17.86 5.85
C SER A 105 -14.42 -18.45 4.49
N ASP A 106 -15.36 -17.86 3.73
CA ASP A 106 -15.71 -18.31 2.38
C ASP A 106 -14.60 -17.95 1.38
N ILE A 107 -14.05 -16.76 1.45
CA ILE A 107 -12.96 -16.31 0.58
C ILE A 107 -11.69 -17.16 0.78
N ARG A 108 -11.40 -17.59 2.00
CA ARG A 108 -10.27 -18.48 2.33
C ARG A 108 -10.34 -19.86 1.69
N LYS A 109 -11.52 -20.35 1.32
CA LYS A 109 -11.69 -21.62 0.58
C LYS A 109 -11.21 -21.50 -0.87
N LEU A 110 -11.22 -20.27 -1.43
CA LEU A 110 -10.83 -20.00 -2.81
C LEU A 110 -9.30 -20.03 -2.99
N ASN A 111 -8.88 -20.20 -4.23
CA ASN A 111 -7.50 -20.05 -4.63
C ASN A 111 -7.36 -18.82 -5.51
N LEU A 112 -6.23 -18.12 -5.40
CA LEU A 112 -5.89 -17.05 -6.33
C LEU A 112 -5.55 -17.61 -7.71
N ARG A 113 -5.80 -16.80 -8.74
CA ARG A 113 -5.36 -17.01 -10.12
C ARG A 113 -4.19 -16.06 -10.43
N ASN A 114 -3.24 -16.52 -11.22
CA ASN A 114 -2.16 -15.67 -11.71
C ASN A 114 -2.63 -14.80 -12.89
N GLY A 115 -1.75 -13.93 -13.39
CA GLY A 115 -2.03 -13.02 -14.51
C GLY A 115 -2.47 -13.72 -15.81
N CYS A 116 -2.18 -15.03 -15.98
CA CYS A 116 -2.65 -15.85 -17.10
C CYS A 116 -3.97 -16.58 -16.79
N ASN A 117 -4.67 -16.21 -15.73
CA ASN A 117 -5.93 -16.84 -15.29
C ASN A 117 -5.78 -18.33 -14.88
N ILE A 118 -4.58 -18.78 -14.55
CA ILE A 118 -4.31 -20.15 -14.08
C ILE A 118 -4.50 -20.18 -12.57
N ARG A 119 -5.27 -21.18 -12.09
CA ARG A 119 -5.43 -21.44 -10.66
C ARG A 119 -4.10 -21.78 -10.02
N THR A 120 -3.81 -21.15 -8.88
CA THR A 120 -2.64 -21.43 -8.05
C THR A 120 -3.03 -22.11 -6.73
N ILE A 121 -2.06 -22.34 -5.86
CA ILE A 121 -2.27 -22.82 -4.49
C ILE A 121 -2.43 -21.65 -3.50
N HIS A 122 -2.13 -20.42 -3.93
CA HIS A 122 -2.10 -19.25 -3.08
C HIS A 122 -3.50 -18.79 -2.69
N LYS A 123 -3.60 -18.15 -1.53
CA LYS A 123 -4.84 -17.69 -0.92
C LYS A 123 -4.92 -16.17 -0.89
N VAL A 124 -6.14 -15.65 -0.82
CA VAL A 124 -6.36 -14.21 -0.59
C VAL A 124 -5.90 -13.87 0.83
N PRO A 125 -4.91 -12.99 1.02
CA PRO A 125 -4.46 -12.61 2.35
C PRO A 125 -5.37 -11.54 2.96
N THR A 126 -5.41 -11.48 4.30
CA THR A 126 -5.91 -10.29 4.99
C THR A 126 -4.88 -9.17 4.94
N LEU A 127 -5.34 -7.93 5.14
CA LEU A 127 -4.43 -6.80 5.30
C LEU A 127 -3.48 -7.00 6.48
N GLU A 128 -3.98 -7.53 7.62
CA GLU A 128 -3.14 -7.79 8.79
C GLU A 128 -1.99 -8.76 8.46
N GLU A 129 -2.28 -9.85 7.74
CA GLU A 129 -1.24 -10.80 7.30
C GLU A 129 -0.21 -10.13 6.40
N ALA A 130 -0.63 -9.29 5.46
CA ALA A 130 0.27 -8.57 4.58
C ALA A 130 1.14 -7.56 5.33
N LEU A 131 0.56 -6.81 6.28
CA LEU A 131 1.30 -5.87 7.13
C LEU A 131 2.38 -6.57 7.95
N LEU A 132 2.04 -7.68 8.61
CA LEU A 132 2.99 -8.48 9.39
C LEU A 132 4.07 -9.09 8.48
N HIS A 133 3.69 -9.56 7.30
CA HIS A 133 4.59 -10.18 6.33
C HIS A 133 5.65 -9.21 5.80
N ALA A 134 5.22 -8.00 5.46
CA ALA A 134 6.08 -6.93 4.92
C ALA A 134 6.82 -6.13 5.99
N LYS A 135 6.51 -6.32 7.28
CA LYS A 135 7.05 -5.53 8.38
C LYS A 135 8.57 -5.45 8.36
N GLY A 136 9.09 -4.22 8.31
CA GLY A 136 10.52 -3.92 8.31
C GLY A 136 11.25 -4.23 6.99
N LYS A 137 10.57 -4.75 5.96
CA LYS A 137 11.21 -5.22 4.74
C LYS A 137 11.00 -4.33 3.52
N ILE A 138 9.84 -3.68 3.42
CA ILE A 138 9.44 -2.87 2.27
C ILE A 138 8.38 -1.85 2.72
N MET A 139 8.32 -0.66 2.14
CA MET A 139 7.19 0.22 2.37
C MET A 139 5.95 -0.26 1.61
N ILE A 140 4.78 0.09 2.12
CA ILE A 140 3.49 -0.30 1.53
C ILE A 140 2.71 0.95 1.16
N ASN A 141 2.20 0.99 -0.07
CA ASN A 141 1.26 1.98 -0.56
C ASN A 141 -0.12 1.34 -0.68
N LEU A 142 -1.08 1.76 0.14
CA LEU A 142 -2.42 1.18 0.17
C LEU A 142 -3.39 1.99 -0.67
N ASP A 143 -3.92 1.37 -1.73
CA ASP A 143 -4.99 1.94 -2.54
C ASP A 143 -6.37 1.71 -1.90
N GLN A 144 -7.28 2.66 -2.12
CA GLN A 144 -8.62 2.71 -1.53
C GLN A 144 -8.64 2.74 0.02
N ALA A 145 -7.51 3.12 0.62
CA ALA A 145 -7.33 3.15 2.06
C ALA A 145 -8.23 4.19 2.76
N ASP A 146 -8.52 5.30 2.11
CA ASP A 146 -9.39 6.36 2.63
C ASP A 146 -10.84 5.92 2.90
N LEU A 147 -11.26 4.79 2.30
CA LEU A 147 -12.58 4.19 2.57
C LEU A 147 -12.66 3.49 3.93
N TYR A 148 -11.52 3.05 4.46
CA TYR A 148 -11.41 2.23 5.68
C TYR A 148 -10.33 2.76 6.64
N PHE A 149 -10.07 4.07 6.62
CA PHE A 149 -8.91 4.69 7.25
C PHE A 149 -8.75 4.30 8.72
N ASP A 150 -9.79 4.46 9.53
CA ASP A 150 -9.73 4.15 10.96
C ASP A 150 -9.38 2.67 11.22
N GLN A 151 -10.02 1.76 10.48
CA GLN A 151 -9.76 0.32 10.63
C GLN A 151 -8.33 -0.05 10.21
N ILE A 152 -7.83 0.55 9.12
CA ILE A 152 -6.45 0.35 8.65
C ILE A 152 -5.48 0.91 9.69
N TYR A 153 -5.74 2.10 10.23
CA TYR A 153 -4.86 2.72 11.22
C TYR A 153 -4.74 1.87 12.49
N GLU A 154 -5.85 1.31 12.99
CA GLU A 154 -5.82 0.38 14.12
C GLU A 154 -4.99 -0.88 13.82
N LEU A 155 -5.12 -1.46 12.62
CA LEU A 155 -4.27 -2.58 12.20
C LEU A 155 -2.78 -2.19 12.12
N MET A 156 -2.46 -1.00 11.62
CA MET A 156 -1.09 -0.48 11.57
C MET A 156 -0.48 -0.34 12.97
N LYS A 157 -1.25 0.18 13.93
CA LYS A 157 -0.83 0.24 15.35
C LYS A 157 -0.62 -1.15 15.93
N LYS A 158 -1.59 -2.04 15.74
CA LYS A 158 -1.53 -3.43 16.22
C LYS A 158 -0.30 -4.17 15.68
N THR A 159 0.02 -4.01 14.43
CA THR A 159 1.15 -4.67 13.75
C THR A 159 2.48 -3.94 13.96
N GLY A 160 2.45 -2.67 14.39
CA GLY A 160 3.63 -1.81 14.53
C GLY A 160 4.23 -1.42 13.18
N THR A 161 3.37 -1.14 12.18
CA THR A 161 3.76 -0.77 10.82
C THR A 161 3.39 0.66 10.43
N THR A 162 2.97 1.50 11.36
CA THR A 162 2.45 2.86 11.12
C THR A 162 3.37 3.71 10.25
N LYS A 163 4.68 3.69 10.52
CA LYS A 163 5.68 4.48 9.77
C LYS A 163 6.06 3.89 8.40
N GLN A 164 5.52 2.73 8.06
CA GLN A 164 5.84 1.95 6.86
C GLN A 164 4.80 2.13 5.76
N ILE A 165 3.69 2.81 6.05
CA ILE A 165 2.51 2.84 5.20
C ILE A 165 2.30 4.22 4.58
N ILE A 166 1.96 4.22 3.29
CA ILE A 166 1.40 5.33 2.54
C ILE A 166 -0.06 5.01 2.29
N MET A 167 -0.96 5.90 2.70
CA MET A 167 -2.39 5.75 2.48
C MET A 167 -2.84 6.67 1.35
N LYS A 168 -3.46 6.12 0.32
CA LYS A 168 -3.98 6.89 -0.81
C LYS A 168 -5.45 7.27 -0.62
N GLY A 169 -5.83 8.40 -1.18
CA GLY A 169 -7.24 8.81 -1.22
C GLY A 169 -7.52 9.94 -2.19
N ARG A 170 -8.82 10.16 -2.44
CA ARG A 170 -9.32 11.14 -3.43
C ARG A 170 -10.07 12.31 -2.79
N ARG A 171 -10.07 12.39 -1.46
CA ARG A 171 -10.83 13.41 -0.72
C ARG A 171 -10.19 14.78 -0.85
N PRO A 172 -10.99 15.88 -0.83
CA PRO A 172 -10.45 17.22 -0.71
C PRO A 172 -9.63 17.39 0.57
N VAL A 173 -8.59 18.24 0.55
CA VAL A 173 -7.67 18.45 1.67
C VAL A 173 -8.39 18.82 2.97
N ALA A 174 -9.45 19.63 2.90
CA ALA A 174 -10.23 20.00 4.07
C ALA A 174 -10.93 18.81 4.75
N GLU A 175 -11.42 17.86 3.94
CA GLU A 175 -12.01 16.61 4.47
C GLU A 175 -10.96 15.68 5.06
N VAL A 176 -9.80 15.54 4.39
CA VAL A 176 -8.66 14.76 4.90
C VAL A 176 -8.23 15.30 6.26
N LYS A 177 -8.01 16.60 6.40
CA LYS A 177 -7.64 17.23 7.69
C LYS A 177 -8.71 17.05 8.76
N LYS A 178 -9.98 17.20 8.40
CA LYS A 178 -11.09 17.06 9.34
C LYS A 178 -11.27 15.62 9.84
N GLN A 179 -11.16 14.64 8.94
CA GLN A 179 -11.45 13.25 9.26
C GLN A 179 -10.23 12.48 9.79
N PHE A 180 -9.05 12.81 9.29
CA PHE A 180 -7.82 12.05 9.54
C PHE A 180 -6.71 12.86 10.19
N GLY A 181 -6.99 14.12 10.58
CA GLY A 181 -5.99 15.05 11.11
C GLY A 181 -5.14 14.50 12.23
N ASP A 182 -5.75 13.77 13.16
CA ASP A 182 -5.08 13.18 14.32
C ASP A 182 -4.12 12.02 13.92
N TYR A 183 -4.26 11.45 12.72
CA TYR A 183 -3.42 10.36 12.21
C TYR A 183 -2.27 10.86 11.32
N LEU A 184 -2.37 12.08 10.79
CA LEU A 184 -1.43 12.60 9.77
C LEU A 184 -0.02 12.86 10.30
N GLU A 185 0.19 12.89 11.62
CA GLU A 185 1.52 12.94 12.23
C GLU A 185 2.29 11.62 12.04
N ASP A 186 1.56 10.51 12.00
CA ASP A 186 2.12 9.17 11.92
C ASP A 186 2.13 8.62 10.47
N VAL A 187 1.11 8.97 9.69
CA VAL A 187 0.81 8.36 8.39
C VAL A 187 1.19 9.28 7.24
N ILE A 188 1.81 8.73 6.21
CA ILE A 188 1.97 9.43 4.93
C ILE A 188 0.65 9.32 4.16
N TYR A 189 0.02 10.47 3.88
CA TYR A 189 -1.15 10.54 3.01
C TYR A 189 -0.73 11.00 1.61
N MET A 190 -1.08 10.23 0.59
CA MET A 190 -0.80 10.52 -0.83
C MET A 190 -2.11 10.82 -1.56
N PRO A 191 -2.36 12.08 -1.95
CA PRO A 191 -3.55 12.42 -2.73
C PRO A 191 -3.49 11.81 -4.13
N ILE A 192 -4.63 11.27 -4.60
CA ILE A 192 -4.83 10.84 -5.98
C ILE A 192 -5.57 11.95 -6.70
N VAL A 193 -5.01 12.45 -7.79
CA VAL A 193 -5.58 13.53 -8.58
C VAL A 193 -5.73 13.13 -10.04
N ASP A 194 -6.94 13.21 -10.57
CA ASP A 194 -7.21 13.08 -12.00
C ASP A 194 -6.94 14.42 -12.68
N LEU A 195 -5.85 14.52 -13.43
CA LEU A 195 -5.42 15.74 -14.12
C LEU A 195 -6.33 16.14 -15.27
N ASP A 196 -7.17 15.24 -15.76
CA ASP A 196 -8.16 15.54 -16.80
C ASP A 196 -9.47 16.09 -16.22
N ALA A 197 -9.63 16.07 -14.89
CA ALA A 197 -10.78 16.62 -14.21
C ALA A 197 -10.71 18.16 -14.11
N SER A 198 -11.87 18.79 -14.20
CA SER A 198 -11.97 20.23 -13.97
C SER A 198 -11.55 20.60 -12.53
N GLY A 199 -10.63 21.56 -12.41
CA GLY A 199 -10.12 22.01 -11.10
C GLY A 199 -8.98 21.20 -10.51
N ALA A 200 -8.39 20.25 -11.24
CA ALA A 200 -7.25 19.44 -10.79
C ALA A 200 -6.08 20.31 -10.25
N GLU A 201 -5.71 21.38 -10.95
CA GLU A 201 -4.63 22.29 -10.54
C GLU A 201 -4.94 22.94 -9.19
N LYS A 202 -6.15 23.49 -9.01
CA LYS A 202 -6.57 24.08 -7.73
C LYS A 202 -6.59 23.08 -6.58
N HIS A 203 -6.93 21.81 -6.90
CA HIS A 203 -6.92 20.74 -5.92
C HIS A 203 -5.49 20.43 -5.44
N ILE A 204 -4.52 20.37 -6.37
CA ILE A 204 -3.10 20.19 -6.05
C ILE A 204 -2.58 21.37 -5.23
N GLU A 205 -2.86 22.61 -5.67
CA GLU A 205 -2.45 23.83 -4.96
C GLU A 205 -2.97 23.85 -3.51
N ALA A 206 -4.22 23.44 -3.30
CA ALA A 206 -4.80 23.34 -1.96
C ALA A 206 -4.04 22.33 -1.08
N PHE A 207 -3.69 21.16 -1.62
CA PHE A 207 -2.88 20.19 -0.88
C PHE A 207 -1.47 20.69 -0.59
N ILE A 208 -0.81 21.32 -1.56
CA ILE A 208 0.54 21.89 -1.36
C ILE A 208 0.51 22.94 -0.25
N LYS A 209 -0.48 23.84 -0.28
CA LYS A 209 -0.64 24.91 0.71
C LYS A 209 -0.92 24.38 2.11
N ASP A 210 -1.83 23.40 2.24
CA ASP A 210 -2.45 23.05 3.52
C ASP A 210 -1.83 21.83 4.19
N MET A 211 -1.13 20.95 3.44
CA MET A 211 -0.54 19.72 3.95
C MET A 211 0.88 19.46 3.46
N SER A 212 1.31 20.05 2.32
CA SER A 212 2.61 19.76 1.68
C SER A 212 2.87 18.24 1.55
N PRO A 213 2.02 17.48 0.86
CA PRO A 213 2.19 16.03 0.77
C PRO A 213 3.54 15.67 0.14
N VAL A 214 4.09 14.53 0.53
CA VAL A 214 5.40 14.05 0.06
C VAL A 214 5.33 13.63 -1.42
N ALA A 215 4.18 13.11 -1.84
CA ALA A 215 3.93 12.66 -3.19
C ALA A 215 2.44 12.82 -3.56
N PHE A 216 2.18 12.86 -4.86
CA PHE A 216 0.86 12.76 -5.46
C PHE A 216 0.82 11.55 -6.40
N GLU A 217 -0.30 10.86 -6.46
CA GLU A 217 -0.60 9.99 -7.59
C GLU A 217 -1.37 10.78 -8.64
N LEU A 218 -0.78 10.94 -9.80
CA LEU A 218 -1.36 11.74 -10.88
C LEU A 218 -1.89 10.81 -11.97
N LEU A 219 -3.18 10.88 -12.22
CA LEU A 219 -3.85 10.13 -13.29
C LEU A 219 -4.15 11.07 -14.45
N PHE A 220 -3.85 10.65 -15.66
CA PHE A 220 -4.22 11.36 -16.87
C PHE A 220 -4.32 10.38 -18.05
N VAL A 221 -5.23 10.65 -18.97
CA VAL A 221 -5.48 9.82 -20.16
C VAL A 221 -5.25 10.62 -21.44
N LYS A 222 -5.38 11.95 -21.37
CA LYS A 222 -5.23 12.81 -22.54
C LYS A 222 -3.77 13.15 -22.81
N ASP A 223 -3.24 12.72 -23.93
CA ASP A 223 -1.86 13.02 -24.36
C ASP A 223 -1.58 14.54 -24.52
N THR A 224 -2.64 15.35 -24.68
CA THR A 224 -2.56 16.80 -24.79
C THR A 224 -2.54 17.52 -23.46
N ASN A 225 -2.66 16.82 -22.34
CA ASN A 225 -2.62 17.43 -21.02
C ASN A 225 -1.20 17.91 -20.70
N LEU A 226 -1.02 19.24 -20.60
CA LEU A 226 0.27 19.89 -20.29
C LEU A 226 0.53 20.07 -18.80
N LEU A 227 -0.47 19.80 -17.93
CA LEU A 227 -0.36 20.01 -16.49
C LEU A 227 0.77 19.21 -15.84
N PRO A 228 1.05 17.94 -16.21
CA PRO A 228 2.18 17.20 -15.67
C PRO A 228 3.53 17.89 -15.93
N LYS A 229 3.73 18.48 -17.11
CA LYS A 229 4.95 19.23 -17.43
C LYS A 229 5.07 20.51 -16.63
N LYS A 230 3.96 21.24 -16.44
CA LYS A 230 3.91 22.46 -15.63
C LYS A 230 4.28 22.17 -14.18
N LEU A 231 3.71 21.11 -13.59
CA LEU A 231 3.98 20.71 -12.19
C LEU A 231 5.42 20.25 -11.97
N ALA A 232 6.08 19.68 -12.98
CA ALA A 232 7.48 19.25 -12.88
C ALA A 232 8.49 20.40 -12.87
N THR A 233 8.07 21.62 -13.22
CA THR A 233 8.92 22.82 -13.32
C THR A 233 8.67 23.82 -12.17
N THR A 234 7.75 23.54 -11.27
CA THR A 234 7.41 24.35 -10.10
C THR A 234 8.01 23.75 -8.83
#